data_38d793ace58ad1c387b51894ceaeb375
#
_entry.id   38d793ace58ad1c387b51894ceaeb375
#
_cell.length_a   1.000
_cell.length_b   1.000
_cell.length_c   1.000
_cell.angle_alpha   90.00
_cell.angle_beta   90.00
_cell.angle_gamma   90.00
#
_symmetry.space_group_name_H-M   'P 1'
#
loop_
_entity.id
_entity.type
_entity.pdbx_description
1 polymer ?
#
loop_
_entity_poly.entity_id
_entity_poly.type
_entity_poly.pdbx_seq_one_letter_code
_entity_poly.pdbx_strand_id
1 'polypeptide(L)'
;ETFTSRMGGDSSAEYEKMMDEYYATCFDGLSAMATNVDPNAAYVVKTLKEKGYPLYLTTMPLFPRIAVEKRLSWANVPASAFDRVSTYDNSTSTKPHTAYFRENVEAIGLAPEDILMVGNNTREDLAAMKLGLDAYLVTDWLLDPDGFDIESVKHGTLADFARFVDELPECE
;
A
#
# COMPACT_ATOMS: atom_id res chain seq x y z
N GLU A 1 -24.01 -8.69 2.07
CA GLU A 1 -24.76 -7.43 2.22
C GLU A 1 -23.88 -6.29 1.77
N THR A 2 -24.29 -5.58 0.73
CA THR A 2 -23.59 -4.42 0.21
C THR A 2 -23.83 -3.20 1.11
N PHE A 3 -22.94 -2.21 1.06
CA PHE A 3 -23.09 -0.90 1.73
C PHE A 3 -24.48 -0.29 1.43
N THR A 4 -24.92 -0.40 0.19
CA THR A 4 -26.23 0.00 -0.31
C THR A 4 -27.40 -0.58 0.46
N SER A 5 -27.38 -1.86 0.83
CA SER A 5 -28.48 -2.51 1.56
C SER A 5 -28.59 -2.06 3.01
N ARG A 6 -27.52 -1.53 3.58
CA ARG A 6 -27.48 -1.02 4.98
C ARG A 6 -27.87 0.45 5.10
N MET A 7 -27.69 1.24 4.04
CA MET A 7 -27.96 2.69 4.05
C MET A 7 -29.40 3.05 3.63
N GLY A 8 -30.25 2.04 3.30
CA GLY A 8 -31.62 2.29 2.85
C GLY A 8 -31.68 2.67 1.37
N GLY A 9 -32.01 1.69 0.57
CA GLY A 9 -31.97 1.56 -0.90
C GLY A 9 -31.96 2.79 -1.82
N ASP A 10 -32.79 3.78 -1.58
CA ASP A 10 -32.93 4.93 -2.48
C ASP A 10 -31.83 6.00 -2.30
N SER A 11 -31.19 6.06 -1.12
CA SER A 11 -30.15 7.06 -0.81
C SER A 11 -28.74 6.62 -1.21
N SER A 12 -28.51 5.36 -1.56
CA SER A 12 -27.17 4.84 -1.80
C SER A 12 -26.51 5.39 -3.05
N ALA A 13 -27.25 5.50 -4.14
CA ALA A 13 -26.75 6.07 -5.40
C ALA A 13 -26.41 7.57 -5.26
N GLU A 14 -27.13 8.29 -4.40
CA GLU A 14 -26.82 9.68 -4.07
C GLU A 14 -25.55 9.79 -3.25
N TYR A 15 -25.36 8.94 -2.25
CA TYR A 15 -24.12 8.90 -1.45
C TYR A 15 -22.91 8.47 -2.29
N GLU A 16 -23.04 7.47 -3.15
CA GLU A 16 -21.98 7.07 -4.07
C GLU A 16 -21.56 8.25 -4.96
N LYS A 17 -22.52 8.94 -5.55
CA LYS A 17 -22.26 10.13 -6.37
C LYS A 17 -21.59 11.25 -5.58
N MET A 18 -22.02 11.51 -4.35
CA MET A 18 -21.39 12.51 -3.48
C MET A 18 -19.95 12.15 -3.13
N MET A 19 -19.67 10.87 -2.87
CA MET A 19 -18.31 10.39 -2.59
C MET A 19 -17.42 10.50 -3.82
N ASP A 20 -17.91 10.11 -4.98
CA ASP A 20 -17.17 10.24 -6.25
C ASP A 20 -16.83 11.72 -6.55
N GLU A 21 -17.82 12.61 -6.37
CA GLU A 21 -17.62 14.05 -6.54
C GLU A 21 -16.59 14.60 -5.52
N TYR A 22 -16.66 14.19 -4.26
CA TYR A 22 -15.69 14.57 -3.24
C TYR A 22 -14.26 14.17 -3.63
N TYR A 23 -14.04 12.92 -4.02
CA TYR A 23 -12.72 12.44 -4.42
C TYR A 23 -12.22 13.10 -5.71
N ALA A 24 -13.13 13.43 -6.64
CA ALA A 24 -12.77 14.10 -7.87
C ALA A 24 -12.36 15.57 -7.67
N THR A 25 -13.04 16.28 -6.75
CA THR A 25 -12.94 17.74 -6.63
C THR A 25 -12.28 18.22 -5.34
N CYS A 26 -12.75 17.80 -4.17
CA CYS A 26 -12.37 18.34 -2.87
C CYS A 26 -11.15 17.63 -2.25
N PHE A 27 -10.98 16.33 -2.51
CA PHE A 27 -9.97 15.50 -1.86
C PHE A 27 -8.54 16.02 -2.06
N ASP A 28 -8.25 16.60 -3.22
CA ASP A 28 -6.93 17.16 -3.51
C ASP A 28 -6.55 18.36 -2.63
N GLY A 29 -7.54 19.04 -2.06
CA GLY A 29 -7.31 20.09 -1.07
C GLY A 29 -6.54 19.61 0.17
N LEU A 30 -6.56 18.31 0.48
CA LEU A 30 -5.78 17.72 1.56
C LEU A 30 -4.27 17.66 1.26
N SER A 31 -3.85 17.88 0.02
CA SER A 31 -2.43 17.94 -0.37
C SER A 31 -1.64 18.98 0.44
N ALA A 32 -2.28 20.08 0.83
CA ALA A 32 -1.69 21.11 1.67
C ALA A 32 -1.26 20.60 3.07
N MET A 33 -1.80 19.46 3.51
CA MET A 33 -1.46 18.80 4.77
C MET A 33 -0.30 17.79 4.61
N ALA A 34 0.03 17.40 3.39
CA ALA A 34 1.13 16.49 3.07
C ALA A 34 2.47 17.27 3.00
N THR A 35 2.90 17.84 4.13
CA THR A 35 4.03 18.79 4.19
C THR A 35 5.40 18.13 4.32
N ASN A 36 5.44 16.87 4.73
CA ASN A 36 6.69 16.14 5.03
C ASN A 36 6.86 14.95 4.06
N VAL A 37 7.06 15.28 2.79
CA VAL A 37 7.33 14.26 1.77
C VAL A 37 8.78 13.80 1.91
N ASP A 38 8.97 12.52 2.21
CA ASP A 38 10.31 11.92 2.24
C ASP A 38 10.76 11.62 0.80
N PRO A 39 11.88 12.19 0.34
CA PRO A 39 12.38 11.99 -1.02
C PRO A 39 12.79 10.53 -1.29
N ASN A 40 13.10 9.76 -0.25
CA ASN A 40 13.43 8.36 -0.38
C ASN A 40 12.27 7.51 -0.91
N ALA A 41 11.01 7.93 -0.71
CA ALA A 41 9.87 7.20 -1.24
C ALA A 41 9.90 7.15 -2.79
N ALA A 42 10.08 8.29 -3.43
CA ALA A 42 10.18 8.36 -4.89
C ALA A 42 11.47 7.69 -5.40
N TYR A 43 12.58 7.87 -4.67
CA TYR A 43 13.87 7.25 -4.99
C TYR A 43 13.78 5.72 -5.02
N VAL A 44 13.26 5.11 -3.97
CA VAL A 44 13.10 3.65 -3.84
C VAL A 44 12.25 3.08 -4.98
N VAL A 45 11.09 3.67 -5.25
CA VAL A 45 10.19 3.22 -6.31
C VAL A 45 10.87 3.30 -7.68
N LYS A 46 11.58 4.41 -7.95
CA LYS A 46 12.32 4.59 -9.20
C LYS A 46 13.42 3.53 -9.34
N THR A 47 14.26 3.36 -8.31
CA THR A 47 15.41 2.43 -8.34
C THR A 47 14.95 0.98 -8.52
N LEU A 48 13.89 0.55 -7.83
CA LEU A 48 13.32 -0.79 -7.99
C LEU A 48 12.80 -1.02 -9.41
N LYS A 49 12.13 -0.04 -10.02
CA LYS A 49 11.68 -0.15 -11.42
C LYS A 49 12.85 -0.20 -12.38
N GLU A 50 13.90 0.59 -12.17
CA GLU A 50 15.12 0.57 -12.98
C GLU A 50 15.86 -0.77 -12.89
N LYS A 51 15.81 -1.42 -11.73
CA LYS A 51 16.34 -2.77 -11.51
C LYS A 51 15.42 -3.90 -11.99
N GLY A 52 14.24 -3.58 -12.56
CA GLY A 52 13.32 -4.56 -13.14
C GLY A 52 12.35 -5.21 -12.16
N TYR A 53 12.30 -4.79 -10.89
CA TYR A 53 11.37 -5.38 -9.93
C TYR A 53 9.91 -5.02 -10.24
N PRO A 54 8.98 -5.99 -10.20
CA PRO A 54 7.55 -5.71 -10.24
C PRO A 54 7.11 -5.08 -8.91
N LEU A 55 6.30 -4.03 -8.99
CA LEU A 55 5.86 -3.28 -7.81
C LEU A 55 4.34 -3.36 -7.64
N TYR A 56 3.90 -3.68 -6.43
CA TYR A 56 2.51 -3.81 -6.07
C TYR A 56 2.20 -2.90 -4.87
N LEU A 57 1.27 -1.96 -5.03
CA LEU A 57 0.84 -1.10 -3.93
C LEU A 57 -0.31 -1.78 -3.17
N THR A 58 0.03 -2.42 -2.06
CA THR A 58 -0.92 -3.11 -1.18
C THR A 58 -1.36 -2.18 -0.05
N THR A 59 -2.10 -1.12 -0.37
CA THR A 59 -2.68 -0.23 0.63
C THR A 59 -3.95 -0.83 1.25
N MET A 60 -4.41 -0.26 2.39
CA MET A 60 -5.73 -0.60 2.92
C MET A 60 -6.80 -0.26 1.88
N PRO A 61 -7.57 -1.23 1.36
CA PRO A 61 -8.43 -1.03 0.19
C PRO A 61 -9.77 -0.37 0.55
N LEU A 62 -9.72 0.77 1.23
CA LEU A 62 -10.89 1.56 1.63
C LEU A 62 -11.16 2.76 0.71
N PHE A 63 -10.23 3.05 -0.20
CA PHE A 63 -10.29 4.22 -1.06
C PHE A 63 -10.46 3.86 -2.53
N PRO A 64 -11.15 4.71 -3.31
CA PRO A 64 -11.19 4.59 -4.76
C PRO A 64 -9.81 4.87 -5.37
N ARG A 65 -9.58 4.36 -6.56
CA ARG A 65 -8.31 4.50 -7.27
C ARG A 65 -7.84 5.96 -7.37
N ILE A 66 -8.74 6.87 -7.68
CA ILE A 66 -8.44 8.31 -7.76
C ILE A 66 -7.84 8.88 -6.47
N ALA A 67 -8.34 8.44 -5.30
CA ALA A 67 -7.81 8.90 -4.02
C ALA A 67 -6.40 8.34 -3.75
N VAL A 68 -6.16 7.09 -4.11
CA VAL A 68 -4.83 6.47 -3.98
C VAL A 68 -3.83 7.15 -4.91
N GLU A 69 -4.19 7.40 -6.16
CA GLU A 69 -3.33 8.09 -7.15
C GLU A 69 -2.99 9.53 -6.71
N LYS A 70 -3.95 10.27 -6.17
CA LYS A 70 -3.68 11.60 -5.59
C LYS A 70 -2.69 11.52 -4.43
N ARG A 71 -2.86 10.58 -3.49
CA ARG A 71 -1.92 10.39 -2.36
C ARG A 71 -0.52 10.02 -2.85
N LEU A 72 -0.39 9.17 -3.87
CA LEU A 72 0.89 8.87 -4.50
C LEU A 72 1.52 10.12 -5.12
N SER A 73 0.73 10.94 -5.81
CA SER A 73 1.23 12.19 -6.41
C SER A 73 1.75 13.17 -5.34
N TRP A 74 1.12 13.23 -4.18
CA TRP A 74 1.60 14.04 -3.05
C TRP A 74 2.95 13.55 -2.51
N ALA A 75 3.24 12.26 -2.65
CA ALA A 75 4.53 11.67 -2.31
C ALA A 75 5.54 11.71 -3.47
N ASN A 76 5.23 12.38 -4.58
CA ASN A 76 6.02 12.41 -5.81
C ASN A 76 6.28 11.01 -6.42
N VAL A 77 5.36 10.07 -6.19
CA VAL A 77 5.43 8.69 -6.70
C VAL A 77 4.39 8.53 -7.81
N PRO A 78 4.79 8.17 -9.04
CA PRO A 78 3.84 7.94 -10.11
C PRO A 78 3.08 6.64 -9.91
N ALA A 79 1.74 6.67 -10.01
CA ALA A 79 0.92 5.47 -9.89
C ALA A 79 1.23 4.42 -10.98
N SER A 80 1.72 4.87 -12.14
CA SER A 80 2.17 4.01 -13.25
C SER A 80 3.43 3.18 -12.95
N ALA A 81 4.11 3.44 -11.83
CA ALA A 81 5.22 2.62 -11.39
C ALA A 81 4.76 1.25 -10.85
N PHE A 82 3.50 1.14 -10.45
CA PHE A 82 2.95 -0.07 -9.86
C PHE A 82 2.17 -0.88 -10.89
N ASP A 83 2.45 -2.18 -10.91
CA ASP A 83 1.79 -3.14 -11.78
C ASP A 83 0.34 -3.42 -11.28
N ARG A 84 0.11 -3.28 -9.97
CA ARG A 84 -1.21 -3.31 -9.34
C ARG A 84 -1.27 -2.31 -8.18
N VAL A 85 -2.43 -1.69 -8.01
CA VAL A 85 -2.78 -0.84 -6.87
C VAL A 85 -4.05 -1.39 -6.24
N SER A 86 -4.00 -1.76 -4.95
CA SER A 86 -5.18 -2.22 -4.21
C SER A 86 -6.12 -1.07 -3.92
N THR A 87 -7.40 -1.28 -4.26
CA THR A 87 -8.49 -0.33 -4.09
C THR A 87 -9.77 -1.07 -3.65
N TYR A 88 -10.80 -0.37 -3.21
CA TYR A 88 -12.03 -1.00 -2.72
C TYR A 88 -12.77 -1.80 -3.80
N ASP A 89 -12.60 -1.45 -5.07
CA ASP A 89 -13.26 -2.06 -6.21
C ASP A 89 -12.55 -3.32 -6.74
N ASN A 90 -11.28 -3.53 -6.35
CA ASN A 90 -10.49 -4.68 -6.79
C ASN A 90 -9.96 -5.57 -5.66
N SER A 91 -10.49 -5.41 -4.45
CA SER A 91 -10.11 -6.18 -3.26
C SER A 91 -11.36 -6.71 -2.56
N THR A 92 -11.34 -7.98 -2.16
CA THR A 92 -12.46 -8.64 -1.49
C THR A 92 -12.29 -8.73 0.02
N SER A 93 -11.09 -8.41 0.51
CA SER A 93 -10.71 -8.44 1.91
C SER A 93 -9.82 -7.25 2.26
N THR A 94 -9.49 -7.07 3.53
CA THR A 94 -8.67 -5.99 4.08
C THR A 94 -7.55 -6.54 4.94
N LYS A 95 -6.48 -5.74 5.17
CA LYS A 95 -5.50 -6.02 6.22
C LYS A 95 -6.18 -6.03 7.59
N PRO A 96 -5.76 -6.86 8.53
CA PRO A 96 -4.67 -7.82 8.51
C PRO A 96 -5.08 -9.24 8.09
N HIS A 97 -6.22 -9.41 7.44
CA HIS A 97 -6.70 -10.73 7.05
C HIS A 97 -5.79 -11.37 5.98
N THR A 98 -5.40 -12.62 6.19
CA THR A 98 -4.58 -13.38 5.22
C THR A 98 -5.24 -13.55 3.85
N ALA A 99 -6.57 -13.48 3.79
CA ALA A 99 -7.31 -13.48 2.54
C ALA A 99 -6.92 -12.31 1.62
N TYR A 100 -6.70 -11.10 2.20
CA TYR A 100 -6.22 -9.93 1.46
C TYR A 100 -4.85 -10.18 0.83
N PHE A 101 -3.91 -10.71 1.59
CA PHE A 101 -2.55 -10.98 1.07
C PHE A 101 -2.55 -12.12 0.07
N ARG A 102 -3.35 -13.17 0.28
CA ARG A 102 -3.49 -14.27 -0.68
C ARG A 102 -4.00 -13.78 -2.04
N GLU A 103 -5.02 -12.95 -2.06
CA GLU A 103 -5.56 -12.33 -3.27
C GLU A 103 -4.49 -11.52 -4.03
N ASN A 104 -3.64 -10.78 -3.31
CA ASN A 104 -2.55 -10.04 -3.92
C ASN A 104 -1.42 -10.95 -4.40
N VAL A 105 -1.02 -11.97 -3.64
CA VAL A 105 -0.01 -12.99 -4.04
C VAL A 105 -0.46 -13.74 -5.30
N GLU A 106 -1.73 -14.15 -5.36
CA GLU A 106 -2.30 -14.78 -6.56
C GLU A 106 -2.27 -13.84 -7.78
N ALA A 107 -2.53 -12.55 -7.58
CA ALA A 107 -2.44 -11.55 -8.64
C ALA A 107 -1.01 -11.25 -9.09
N ILE A 108 -0.03 -11.38 -8.20
CA ILE A 108 1.41 -11.25 -8.47
C ILE A 108 1.90 -12.46 -9.30
N GLY A 109 1.45 -13.66 -8.95
CA GLY A 109 1.82 -14.88 -9.63
C GLY A 109 3.23 -15.40 -9.32
N LEU A 110 3.90 -14.85 -8.29
CA LEU A 110 5.18 -15.32 -7.75
C LEU A 110 4.96 -16.22 -6.53
N ALA A 111 5.98 -17.00 -6.17
CA ALA A 111 5.97 -17.74 -4.92
C ALA A 111 6.05 -16.77 -3.73
N PRO A 112 5.36 -17.03 -2.61
CA PRO A 112 5.36 -16.13 -1.45
C PRO A 112 6.77 -15.78 -0.94
N GLU A 113 7.70 -16.74 -0.97
CA GLU A 113 9.10 -16.57 -0.57
C GLU A 113 9.92 -15.63 -1.47
N ASP A 114 9.43 -15.34 -2.68
CA ASP A 114 10.05 -14.41 -3.62
C ASP A 114 9.47 -12.98 -3.50
N ILE A 115 8.58 -12.76 -2.53
CA ILE A 115 7.88 -11.48 -2.33
C ILE A 115 8.32 -10.83 -1.02
N LEU A 116 8.77 -9.57 -1.10
CA LEU A 116 9.06 -8.75 0.06
C LEU A 116 7.88 -7.80 0.35
N MET A 117 7.24 -7.95 1.51
CA MET A 117 6.29 -6.98 2.02
C MET A 117 7.01 -5.84 2.72
N VAL A 118 6.80 -4.61 2.25
CA VAL A 118 7.36 -3.40 2.85
C VAL A 118 6.23 -2.58 3.47
N GLY A 119 6.32 -2.29 4.76
CA GLY A 119 5.27 -1.56 5.47
C GLY A 119 5.74 -0.98 6.79
N ASN A 120 4.87 -0.31 7.52
CA ASN A 120 5.17 0.34 8.80
C ASN A 120 4.25 -0.10 9.94
N ASN A 121 3.31 -1.01 9.68
CA ASN A 121 2.33 -1.45 10.66
C ASN A 121 2.57 -2.93 11.00
N THR A 122 3.01 -3.20 12.23
CA THR A 122 3.35 -4.56 12.67
C THR A 122 2.17 -5.53 12.64
N ARG A 123 0.95 -5.04 12.92
CA ARG A 123 -0.26 -5.87 12.88
C ARG A 123 -0.78 -6.09 11.47
N GLU A 124 -0.83 -5.01 10.67
CA GLU A 124 -1.46 -5.04 9.36
C GLU A 124 -0.52 -5.57 8.28
N ASP A 125 0.71 -5.04 8.21
CA ASP A 125 1.63 -5.37 7.12
C ASP A 125 2.33 -6.70 7.35
N LEU A 126 2.81 -6.96 8.57
CA LEU A 126 3.48 -8.21 8.90
C LEU A 126 2.56 -9.44 8.89
N ALA A 127 1.24 -9.24 8.79
CA ALA A 127 0.31 -10.35 8.57
C ALA A 127 0.58 -11.11 7.26
N ALA A 128 1.27 -10.49 6.29
CA ALA A 128 1.75 -11.12 5.06
C ALA A 128 2.69 -12.30 5.33
N MET A 129 3.51 -12.24 6.37
CA MET A 129 4.46 -13.30 6.74
C MET A 129 3.77 -14.64 7.05
N LYS A 130 2.48 -14.62 7.44
CA LYS A 130 1.67 -15.84 7.64
C LYS A 130 1.47 -16.67 6.37
N LEU A 131 1.72 -16.07 5.21
CA LEU A 131 1.70 -16.74 3.91
C LEU A 131 3.10 -17.10 3.39
N GLY A 132 4.15 -16.80 4.14
CA GLY A 132 5.54 -17.07 3.77
C GLY A 132 6.27 -15.93 3.06
N LEU A 133 5.67 -14.73 3.00
CA LEU A 133 6.38 -13.55 2.48
C LEU A 133 7.49 -13.12 3.45
N ASP A 134 8.58 -12.63 2.88
CA ASP A 134 9.54 -11.81 3.63
C ASP A 134 8.95 -10.44 3.96
N ALA A 135 9.49 -9.78 5.00
CA ALA A 135 9.05 -8.45 5.38
C ALA A 135 10.23 -7.50 5.67
N TYR A 136 10.04 -6.23 5.34
CA TYR A 136 10.85 -5.11 5.78
C TYR A 136 9.96 -4.08 6.48
N LEU A 137 10.25 -3.79 7.75
CA LEU A 137 9.48 -2.86 8.56
C LEU A 137 10.13 -1.48 8.55
N VAL A 138 9.45 -0.50 7.93
CA VAL A 138 9.89 0.91 7.91
C VAL A 138 9.52 1.57 9.23
N THR A 139 10.48 2.15 9.92
CA THR A 139 10.34 2.60 11.32
C THR A 139 10.03 4.09 11.49
N ASP A 140 10.13 4.93 10.46
CA ASP A 140 9.88 6.39 10.59
C ASP A 140 8.48 6.72 11.12
N TRP A 141 7.48 5.94 10.71
CA TRP A 141 6.08 6.10 11.11
C TRP A 141 5.52 4.77 11.62
N LEU A 142 6.31 4.09 12.47
CA LEU A 142 5.97 2.78 13.02
C LEU A 142 4.63 2.80 13.76
N LEU A 143 3.76 1.89 13.38
CA LEU A 143 2.53 1.55 14.08
C LEU A 143 2.66 0.16 14.68
N ASP A 144 2.87 0.12 15.99
CA ASP A 144 3.05 -1.13 16.74
C ASP A 144 2.04 -1.24 17.88
N PRO A 145 0.80 -1.61 17.59
CA PRO A 145 -0.26 -1.66 18.61
C PRO A 145 -0.12 -2.82 19.60
N ASP A 146 0.70 -3.84 19.28
CA ASP A 146 0.78 -5.08 20.05
C ASP A 146 2.13 -5.31 20.74
N GLY A 147 3.13 -4.43 20.55
CA GLY A 147 4.47 -4.58 21.09
C GLY A 147 5.25 -5.72 20.41
N PHE A 148 5.29 -5.69 19.09
CA PHE A 148 5.98 -6.69 18.26
C PHE A 148 7.50 -6.59 18.46
N ASP A 149 8.19 -7.74 18.49
CA ASP A 149 9.66 -7.76 18.49
C ASP A 149 10.20 -7.40 17.10
N ILE A 150 10.47 -6.11 16.89
CA ILE A 150 10.93 -5.56 15.60
C ILE A 150 12.29 -6.11 15.19
N GLU A 151 13.12 -6.54 16.15
CA GLU A 151 14.44 -7.14 15.87
C GLU A 151 14.31 -8.52 15.18
N SER A 152 13.13 -9.12 15.20
CA SER A 152 12.87 -10.41 14.56
C SER A 152 12.66 -10.33 13.04
N VAL A 153 12.55 -9.12 12.47
CA VAL A 153 12.38 -8.87 11.04
C VAL A 153 13.38 -7.85 10.52
N LYS A 154 13.61 -7.81 9.21
CA LYS A 154 14.38 -6.71 8.61
C LYS A 154 13.65 -5.40 8.89
N HIS A 155 14.33 -4.40 9.41
CA HIS A 155 13.74 -3.11 9.73
C HIS A 155 14.75 -1.96 9.60
N GLY A 156 14.24 -0.75 9.58
CA GLY A 156 15.01 0.48 9.53
C GLY A 156 14.20 1.64 9.04
N THR A 157 14.80 2.82 8.96
CA THR A 157 14.17 4.00 8.37
C THR A 157 13.96 3.82 6.86
N LEU A 158 13.16 4.69 6.24
CA LEU A 158 13.00 4.69 4.78
C LEU A 158 14.35 4.97 4.07
N ALA A 159 15.24 5.75 4.70
CA ALA A 159 16.61 5.94 4.21
C ALA A 159 17.46 4.66 4.31
N ASP A 160 17.27 3.84 5.35
CA ASP A 160 17.91 2.52 5.46
C ASP A 160 17.37 1.57 4.40
N PHE A 161 16.06 1.60 4.17
CA PHE A 161 15.44 0.82 3.10
C PHE A 161 15.94 1.24 1.72
N ALA A 162 16.17 2.53 1.48
CA ALA A 162 16.78 3.00 0.23
C ALA A 162 18.17 2.39 0.01
N ARG A 163 19.03 2.34 1.06
CA ARG A 163 20.33 1.67 0.98
C ARG A 163 20.21 0.17 0.72
N PHE A 164 19.27 -0.49 1.39
CA PHE A 164 18.97 -1.89 1.13
C PHE A 164 18.57 -2.12 -0.35
N VAL A 165 17.75 -1.24 -0.92
CA VAL A 165 17.36 -1.29 -2.34
C VAL A 165 18.54 -1.09 -3.28
N ASP A 166 19.50 -0.23 -2.93
CA ASP A 166 20.72 -0.02 -3.72
C ASP A 166 21.57 -1.30 -3.82
N GLU A 167 21.59 -2.09 -2.76
CA GLU A 167 22.34 -3.35 -2.67
C GLU A 167 21.65 -4.54 -3.36
N LEU A 168 20.36 -4.43 -3.68
CA LEU A 168 19.65 -5.49 -4.39
C LEU A 168 20.23 -5.70 -5.81
N PRO A 169 20.31 -6.95 -6.31
CA PRO A 169 20.67 -7.23 -7.70
C PRO A 169 19.62 -6.68 -8.67
N GLU A 170 19.95 -6.65 -9.95
CA GLU A 170 18.92 -6.50 -10.99
C GLU A 170 18.04 -7.74 -11.03
N CYS A 171 16.74 -7.55 -11.27
CA CYS A 171 15.78 -8.63 -11.43
C CYS A 171 15.90 -9.18 -12.85
N GLU A 172 16.22 -10.49 -12.97
CA GLU A 172 16.37 -11.18 -14.28
C GLU A 172 14.99 -11.57 -14.89
#